data_559721a71477fe5d780310fe73e08801
#
_entry.id   559721a71477fe5d780310fe73e08801
#
_cell.length_a   1.000
_cell.length_b   1.000
_cell.length_c   1.000
_cell.angle_alpha   90.00
_cell.angle_beta   90.00
_cell.angle_gamma   90.00
#
_symmetry.space_group_name_H-M   'P 1'
#
loop_
_entity.id
_entity.type
_entity.pdbx_description
1 polymer ?
#
loop_
_entity_poly.entity_id
_entity_poly.type
_entity_poly.pdbx_seq_one_letter_code
_entity_poly.pdbx_strand_id
1 'polypeptide(L)'
;MSPEKAVLDIQGQFRVYTEFYHTDAAAKTIILVNGSLATTASFAQTVRNLYPTFNVVLYDQPYSGRSKPHNVHGAPLTREEEGQLLLELIDHFNAEHVLSFSWGGAATLVALAHQPRRIESAVISSFSPVINGPMREYLDKGLDYLGAHSRYDMGHLINNTIGKHLPSLFKRVNYRHVSSLDGHEYDQMHYHFSQVLELDPDNYLTAGKRIKVPVLFINGAWDEYTSANDAAQFSRYLQNCSFNTIEATGHFLDMEHKAACRDSKQALMNFLQPAHTSSSVYNRVQGHHAFAF
;
A
#
# COMPACT_ATOMS: atom_id res chain seq x y z
N MET A 1 -15.54 -3.68 -17.74
CA MET A 1 -14.93 -4.44 -16.64
C MET A 1 -15.79 -4.25 -15.40
N SER A 2 -16.42 -5.31 -14.91
CA SER A 2 -17.29 -5.29 -13.72
C SER A 2 -16.77 -6.34 -12.74
N PRO A 3 -16.47 -5.97 -11.48
CA PRO A 3 -16.02 -6.95 -10.49
C PRO A 3 -17.18 -7.79 -9.97
N GLU A 4 -16.85 -8.97 -9.50
CA GLU A 4 -17.69 -9.70 -8.57
C GLU A 4 -17.63 -8.99 -7.21
N LYS A 5 -18.79 -8.80 -6.56
CA LYS A 5 -18.91 -8.06 -5.30
C LYS A 5 -19.50 -8.96 -4.23
N ALA A 6 -18.87 -8.99 -3.08
CA ALA A 6 -19.31 -9.78 -1.94
C ALA A 6 -19.07 -9.04 -0.63
N VAL A 7 -19.79 -9.47 0.41
CA VAL A 7 -19.48 -9.14 1.81
C VAL A 7 -19.11 -10.45 2.49
N LEU A 8 -17.85 -10.58 2.82
CA LEU A 8 -17.30 -11.78 3.43
C LEU A 8 -17.41 -11.72 4.95
N ASP A 9 -17.71 -12.85 5.55
CA ASP A 9 -17.59 -13.05 6.99
C ASP A 9 -16.15 -13.49 7.30
N ILE A 10 -15.43 -12.69 8.02
CA ILE A 10 -14.08 -13.00 8.45
C ILE A 10 -14.11 -13.46 9.90
N GLN A 11 -14.05 -14.77 10.10
CA GLN A 11 -14.01 -15.47 11.40
C GLN A 11 -15.17 -15.11 12.36
N GLY A 12 -16.33 -14.67 11.84
CA GLY A 12 -17.44 -14.19 12.66
C GLY A 12 -17.19 -12.85 13.37
N GLN A 13 -16.02 -12.23 13.14
CA GLN A 13 -15.62 -10.99 13.78
C GLN A 13 -15.91 -9.76 12.91
N PHE A 14 -15.57 -9.83 11.61
CA PHE A 14 -15.73 -8.73 10.68
C PHE A 14 -16.49 -9.12 9.43
N ARG A 15 -17.28 -8.18 8.91
CA ARG A 15 -17.93 -8.24 7.60
C ARG A 15 -17.19 -7.32 6.64
N VAL A 16 -16.57 -7.89 5.61
CA VAL A 16 -15.66 -7.17 4.72
C VAL A 16 -16.21 -7.16 3.30
N TYR A 17 -16.51 -5.96 2.79
CA TYR A 17 -16.87 -5.76 1.39
C TYR A 17 -15.65 -5.94 0.50
N THR A 18 -15.81 -6.73 -0.56
CA THR A 18 -14.75 -7.03 -1.52
C THR A 18 -15.22 -6.80 -2.95
N GLU A 19 -14.30 -6.46 -3.83
CA GLU A 19 -14.45 -6.41 -5.29
C GLU A 19 -13.38 -7.29 -5.92
N PHE A 20 -13.80 -8.31 -6.66
CA PHE A 20 -12.89 -9.23 -7.34
C PHE A 20 -13.00 -9.06 -8.85
N TYR A 21 -11.93 -8.55 -9.46
CA TYR A 21 -11.79 -8.42 -10.91
C TYR A 21 -11.10 -9.67 -11.43
N HIS A 22 -11.92 -10.64 -11.82
CA HIS A 22 -11.44 -11.91 -12.33
C HIS A 22 -11.11 -11.80 -13.82
N THR A 23 -9.97 -12.40 -14.24
CA THR A 23 -9.58 -12.66 -15.63
C THR A 23 -9.52 -14.17 -15.85
N ASP A 24 -8.82 -14.66 -16.87
CA ASP A 24 -8.71 -16.09 -17.11
C ASP A 24 -8.01 -16.83 -15.95
N ALA A 25 -8.41 -18.08 -15.74
CA ALA A 25 -8.09 -18.88 -14.56
C ALA A 25 -6.59 -19.10 -14.26
N ALA A 26 -5.69 -18.76 -15.18
CA ALA A 26 -4.23 -18.93 -15.02
C ALA A 26 -3.52 -17.66 -14.51
N ALA A 27 -4.22 -16.53 -14.40
CA ALA A 27 -3.60 -15.29 -13.96
C ALA A 27 -3.43 -15.29 -12.43
N LYS A 28 -2.25 -14.84 -11.95
CA LYS A 28 -2.00 -14.66 -10.52
C LYS A 28 -2.90 -13.60 -9.93
N THR A 29 -3.21 -13.74 -8.66
CA THR A 29 -4.08 -12.82 -7.91
C THR A 29 -3.25 -11.83 -7.10
N ILE A 30 -3.57 -10.55 -7.24
CA ILE A 30 -3.00 -9.47 -6.45
C ILE A 30 -4.09 -8.84 -5.58
N ILE A 31 -3.84 -8.72 -4.28
CA ILE A 31 -4.73 -8.02 -3.35
C ILE A 31 -4.20 -6.62 -3.07
N LEU A 32 -5.09 -5.61 -3.13
CA LEU A 32 -4.75 -4.21 -2.92
C LEU A 32 -5.21 -3.75 -1.54
N VAL A 33 -4.29 -3.13 -0.78
CA VAL A 33 -4.49 -2.68 0.60
C VAL A 33 -4.54 -1.16 0.65
N ASN A 34 -5.67 -0.63 1.07
CA ASN A 34 -5.92 0.82 1.11
C ASN A 34 -5.03 1.56 2.11
N GLY A 35 -4.76 2.83 1.78
CA GLY A 35 -4.26 3.82 2.74
C GLY A 35 -5.34 4.25 3.74
N SER A 36 -4.95 5.09 4.70
CA SER A 36 -5.85 5.62 5.71
C SER A 36 -7.03 6.37 5.06
N LEU A 37 -8.25 6.14 5.56
CA LEU A 37 -9.51 6.72 5.08
C LEU A 37 -9.89 6.40 3.62
N ALA A 38 -9.09 5.61 2.91
CA ALA A 38 -9.38 5.25 1.53
C ALA A 38 -10.35 4.06 1.46
N THR A 39 -10.99 3.92 0.31
CA THR A 39 -11.89 2.82 -0.02
C THR A 39 -11.47 2.16 -1.33
N THR A 40 -12.12 1.08 -1.73
CA THR A 40 -11.90 0.39 -3.02
C THR A 40 -11.90 1.36 -4.20
N ALA A 41 -12.64 2.46 -4.11
CA ALA A 41 -12.71 3.48 -5.19
C ALA A 41 -11.38 4.18 -5.47
N SER A 42 -10.46 4.27 -4.50
CA SER A 42 -9.15 4.90 -4.68
C SER A 42 -8.25 4.15 -5.66
N PHE A 43 -8.45 2.85 -5.82
CA PHE A 43 -7.64 2.00 -6.69
C PHE A 43 -8.13 1.91 -8.15
N ALA A 44 -9.09 2.74 -8.55
CA ALA A 44 -9.65 2.64 -9.90
C ALA A 44 -8.61 2.75 -11.03
N GLN A 45 -7.54 3.54 -10.85
CA GLN A 45 -6.44 3.64 -11.82
C GLN A 45 -5.50 2.45 -11.71
N THR A 46 -5.16 2.03 -10.50
CA THR A 46 -4.28 0.88 -10.25
C THR A 46 -4.88 -0.41 -10.82
N VAL A 47 -6.20 -0.61 -10.66
CA VAL A 47 -6.91 -1.73 -11.29
C VAL A 47 -6.74 -1.70 -12.82
N ARG A 48 -6.91 -0.54 -13.48
CA ARG A 48 -6.67 -0.41 -14.93
C ARG A 48 -5.23 -0.72 -15.34
N ASN A 49 -4.28 -0.48 -14.46
CA ASN A 49 -2.88 -0.80 -14.72
C ASN A 49 -2.57 -2.30 -14.63
N LEU A 50 -3.25 -3.01 -13.74
CA LEU A 50 -3.00 -4.43 -13.43
C LEU A 50 -3.86 -5.39 -14.25
N TYR A 51 -5.14 -5.07 -14.45
CA TYR A 51 -6.08 -5.90 -15.21
C TYR A 51 -5.89 -5.69 -16.73
N PRO A 52 -5.94 -6.73 -17.59
CA PRO A 52 -6.26 -8.13 -17.29
C PRO A 52 -5.05 -9.02 -16.99
N THR A 53 -3.89 -8.46 -16.72
CA THR A 53 -2.66 -9.24 -16.47
C THR A 53 -2.76 -10.07 -15.18
N PHE A 54 -3.44 -9.50 -14.16
CA PHE A 54 -3.68 -10.11 -12.87
C PHE A 54 -5.18 -10.18 -12.57
N ASN A 55 -5.58 -11.17 -11.78
CA ASN A 55 -6.79 -11.08 -10.98
C ASN A 55 -6.55 -10.03 -9.90
N VAL A 56 -7.49 -9.12 -9.69
CA VAL A 56 -7.31 -8.01 -8.74
C VAL A 56 -8.40 -8.04 -7.68
N VAL A 57 -8.00 -8.11 -6.42
CA VAL A 57 -8.88 -8.06 -5.25
C VAL A 57 -8.76 -6.70 -4.58
N LEU A 58 -9.88 -6.05 -4.33
CA LEU A 58 -10.01 -4.86 -3.51
C LEU A 58 -10.91 -5.17 -2.31
N TYR A 59 -10.69 -4.49 -1.20
CA TYR A 59 -11.59 -4.57 -0.05
C TYR A 59 -11.65 -3.23 0.69
N ASP A 60 -12.76 -2.99 1.35
CA ASP A 60 -12.91 -1.88 2.29
C ASP A 60 -12.65 -2.41 3.72
N GLN A 61 -11.89 -1.67 4.51
CA GLN A 61 -11.68 -2.00 5.93
C GLN A 61 -13.02 -2.05 6.68
N PRO A 62 -13.16 -2.84 7.77
CA PRO A 62 -14.42 -2.99 8.48
C PRO A 62 -15.10 -1.68 8.90
N TYR A 63 -14.29 -0.68 9.20
CA TYR A 63 -14.74 0.65 9.66
C TYR A 63 -15.03 1.62 8.51
N SER A 64 -14.76 1.27 7.24
CA SER A 64 -14.85 2.22 6.13
C SER A 64 -15.71 1.75 4.97
N GLY A 65 -16.04 2.68 4.09
CA GLY A 65 -16.68 2.43 2.81
C GLY A 65 -17.93 1.54 2.91
N ARG A 66 -17.96 0.50 2.08
CA ARG A 66 -19.08 -0.44 1.98
C ARG A 66 -19.04 -1.57 3.02
N SER A 67 -17.93 -1.75 3.72
CA SER A 67 -17.85 -2.67 4.87
C SER A 67 -18.55 -2.11 6.10
N LYS A 68 -18.45 -0.79 6.32
CA LYS A 68 -18.94 -0.11 7.52
C LYS A 68 -20.40 -0.44 7.89
N PRO A 69 -21.38 -0.44 6.97
CA PRO A 69 -22.77 -0.75 7.33
C PRO A 69 -23.03 -2.17 7.83
N HIS A 70 -22.07 -3.07 7.66
CA HIS A 70 -22.16 -4.48 8.04
C HIS A 70 -21.47 -4.81 9.37
N ASN A 71 -20.81 -3.82 9.97
CA ASN A 71 -20.06 -3.99 11.22
C ASN A 71 -20.64 -3.14 12.34
N VAL A 72 -20.55 -3.65 13.56
CA VAL A 72 -20.83 -2.85 14.75
C VAL A 72 -19.61 -2.00 15.05
N HIS A 73 -19.82 -0.71 15.27
CA HIS A 73 -18.74 0.19 15.64
C HIS A 73 -18.29 -0.10 17.08
N GLY A 74 -17.04 -0.52 17.19
CA GLY A 74 -16.37 -0.82 18.46
C GLY A 74 -15.14 0.06 18.66
N ALA A 75 -14.13 -0.47 19.35
CA ALA A 75 -12.83 0.17 19.47
C ALA A 75 -12.17 0.25 18.08
N PRO A 76 -11.32 1.27 17.83
CA PRO A 76 -10.53 1.35 16.61
C PRO A 76 -9.67 0.11 16.39
N LEU A 77 -9.56 -0.34 15.14
CA LEU A 77 -8.70 -1.46 14.77
C LEU A 77 -7.23 -1.06 14.87
N THR A 78 -6.46 -1.97 15.44
CA THR A 78 -5.01 -1.87 15.44
C THR A 78 -4.44 -2.30 14.08
N ARG A 79 -3.22 -1.88 13.75
CA ARG A 79 -2.51 -2.36 12.55
C ARG A 79 -2.29 -3.87 12.57
N GLU A 80 -2.16 -4.48 13.77
CA GLU A 80 -2.04 -5.92 13.97
C GLU A 80 -3.32 -6.64 13.56
N GLU A 81 -4.48 -6.11 13.94
CA GLU A 81 -5.79 -6.63 13.53
C GLU A 81 -6.03 -6.44 12.03
N GLU A 82 -5.63 -5.28 11.47
CA GLU A 82 -5.68 -5.07 10.00
C GLU A 82 -4.75 -6.05 9.25
N GLY A 83 -3.57 -6.33 9.81
CA GLY A 83 -2.65 -7.32 9.24
C GLY A 83 -3.20 -8.75 9.32
N GLN A 84 -3.87 -9.11 10.42
CA GLN A 84 -4.54 -10.41 10.56
C GLN A 84 -5.71 -10.54 9.58
N LEU A 85 -6.51 -9.49 9.44
CA LEU A 85 -7.58 -9.43 8.43
C LEU A 85 -7.04 -9.63 7.01
N LEU A 86 -5.91 -9.00 6.69
CA LEU A 86 -5.26 -9.17 5.39
C LEU A 86 -4.81 -10.61 5.16
N LEU A 87 -4.29 -11.32 6.17
CA LEU A 87 -3.92 -12.73 6.07
C LEU A 87 -5.12 -13.61 5.70
N GLU A 88 -6.27 -13.42 6.34
CA GLU A 88 -7.50 -14.15 6.03
C GLU A 88 -7.97 -13.90 4.58
N LEU A 89 -7.87 -12.65 4.11
CA LEU A 89 -8.22 -12.31 2.73
C LEU A 89 -7.22 -12.89 1.71
N ILE A 90 -5.93 -12.91 2.03
CA ILE A 90 -4.90 -13.56 1.22
C ILE A 90 -5.23 -15.04 1.03
N ASP A 91 -5.58 -15.73 2.11
CA ASP A 91 -5.93 -17.15 2.06
C ASP A 91 -7.25 -17.38 1.31
N HIS A 92 -8.27 -16.56 1.57
CA HIS A 92 -9.57 -16.68 0.92
C HIS A 92 -9.49 -16.53 -0.61
N PHE A 93 -8.75 -15.54 -1.10
CA PHE A 93 -8.61 -15.26 -2.53
C PHE A 93 -7.44 -15.99 -3.17
N ASN A 94 -6.68 -16.77 -2.42
CA ASN A 94 -5.45 -17.41 -2.87
C ASN A 94 -4.47 -16.41 -3.50
N ALA A 95 -4.31 -15.23 -2.90
CA ALA A 95 -3.48 -14.17 -3.47
C ALA A 95 -1.99 -14.54 -3.44
N GLU A 96 -1.30 -14.29 -4.56
CA GLU A 96 0.14 -14.47 -4.72
C GLU A 96 0.92 -13.17 -4.55
N HIS A 97 0.24 -12.02 -4.70
CA HIS A 97 0.87 -10.71 -4.57
C HIS A 97 0.05 -9.79 -3.68
N VAL A 98 0.74 -8.90 -2.98
CA VAL A 98 0.13 -7.79 -2.23
C VAL A 98 0.63 -6.47 -2.80
N LEU A 99 -0.26 -5.51 -3.01
CA LEU A 99 0.09 -4.12 -3.28
C LEU A 99 -0.60 -3.24 -2.25
N SER A 100 0.15 -2.43 -1.55
CA SER A 100 -0.38 -1.50 -0.55
C SER A 100 0.02 -0.06 -0.83
N PHE A 101 -0.80 0.86 -0.31
CA PHE A 101 -0.58 2.28 -0.42
C PHE A 101 -0.61 2.93 0.97
N SER A 102 0.40 3.78 1.26
CA SER A 102 0.49 4.59 2.48
C SER A 102 0.27 3.74 3.74
N TRP A 103 -0.68 4.08 4.63
CA TRP A 103 -1.00 3.32 5.84
C TRP A 103 -1.14 1.81 5.62
N GLY A 104 -1.70 1.38 4.48
CA GLY A 104 -1.80 -0.04 4.13
C GLY A 104 -0.47 -0.79 4.13
N GLY A 105 0.65 -0.08 4.01
CA GLY A 105 1.99 -0.64 4.14
C GLY A 105 2.26 -1.20 5.55
N ALA A 106 1.70 -0.59 6.60
CA ALA A 106 1.84 -1.06 7.97
C ALA A 106 1.17 -2.44 8.15
N ALA A 107 -0.10 -2.57 7.77
CA ALA A 107 -0.83 -3.84 7.79
C ALA A 107 -0.16 -4.91 6.92
N THR A 108 0.36 -4.51 5.74
CA THR A 108 1.09 -5.40 4.83
C THR A 108 2.37 -5.95 5.48
N LEU A 109 3.18 -5.12 6.13
CA LEU A 109 4.39 -5.59 6.82
C LEU A 109 4.06 -6.54 7.98
N VAL A 110 2.98 -6.28 8.73
CA VAL A 110 2.49 -7.19 9.77
C VAL A 110 2.13 -8.54 9.14
N ALA A 111 1.29 -8.56 8.10
CA ALA A 111 0.89 -9.79 7.43
C ALA A 111 2.09 -10.57 6.86
N LEU A 112 3.01 -9.92 6.17
CA LEU A 112 4.20 -10.55 5.59
C LEU A 112 5.15 -11.13 6.64
N ALA A 113 5.23 -10.54 7.84
CA ALA A 113 6.03 -11.06 8.93
C ALA A 113 5.51 -12.41 9.47
N HIS A 114 4.26 -12.77 9.20
CA HIS A 114 3.67 -14.10 9.44
C HIS A 114 4.02 -15.12 8.36
N GLN A 115 4.73 -14.72 7.30
CA GLN A 115 5.20 -15.57 6.21
C GLN A 115 4.05 -16.36 5.52
N PRO A 116 3.02 -15.67 5.00
CA PRO A 116 1.93 -16.35 4.29
C PRO A 116 2.48 -17.13 3.10
N ARG A 117 2.19 -18.42 3.05
CA ARG A 117 2.86 -19.38 2.14
C ARG A 117 2.63 -19.10 0.65
N ARG A 118 1.51 -18.45 0.31
CA ARG A 118 1.14 -18.17 -1.09
C ARG A 118 1.78 -16.91 -1.63
N ILE A 119 2.13 -15.96 -0.78
CA ILE A 119 2.68 -14.68 -1.24
C ILE A 119 4.07 -14.89 -1.82
N GLU A 120 4.24 -14.49 -3.07
CA GLU A 120 5.49 -14.55 -3.81
C GLU A 120 6.22 -13.20 -3.80
N SER A 121 5.49 -12.08 -3.76
CA SER A 121 6.08 -10.74 -3.66
C SER A 121 5.08 -9.72 -3.14
N ALA A 122 5.59 -8.56 -2.70
CA ALA A 122 4.77 -7.44 -2.29
C ALA A 122 5.31 -6.12 -2.84
N VAL A 123 4.39 -5.17 -3.09
CA VAL A 123 4.71 -3.79 -3.43
C VAL A 123 4.11 -2.88 -2.36
N ILE A 124 4.91 -1.97 -1.83
CA ILE A 124 4.50 -0.99 -0.84
C ILE A 124 4.79 0.40 -1.38
N SER A 125 3.73 1.16 -1.62
CA SER A 125 3.81 2.47 -2.25
C SER A 125 3.62 3.59 -1.24
N SER A 126 4.39 4.68 -1.38
CA SER A 126 4.27 5.90 -0.57
C SER A 126 4.30 5.62 0.94
N PHE A 127 5.32 4.89 1.36
CA PHE A 127 5.50 4.46 2.75
C PHE A 127 6.98 4.49 3.14
N SER A 128 7.26 4.83 4.40
CA SER A 128 8.63 4.85 4.93
C SER A 128 8.65 4.41 6.41
N PRO A 129 9.78 3.90 6.90
CA PRO A 129 9.93 3.51 8.30
C PRO A 129 10.24 4.70 9.22
N VAL A 130 10.43 5.89 8.65
CA VAL A 130 10.88 7.08 9.37
C VAL A 130 9.76 8.11 9.41
N ILE A 131 9.51 8.65 10.59
CA ILE A 131 8.67 9.84 10.79
C ILE A 131 9.60 11.06 10.72
N ASN A 132 9.74 11.64 9.53
CA ASN A 132 10.51 12.84 9.31
C ASN A 132 9.77 14.11 9.78
N GLY A 133 10.41 15.28 9.71
CA GLY A 133 9.81 16.54 10.17
C GLY A 133 8.46 16.87 9.52
N PRO A 134 8.36 16.89 8.17
CA PRO A 134 7.09 17.12 7.46
C PRO A 134 5.98 16.14 7.85
N MET A 135 6.28 14.84 7.99
CA MET A 135 5.30 13.82 8.39
C MET A 135 4.84 14.07 9.83
N ARG A 136 5.75 14.38 10.75
CA ARG A 136 5.41 14.70 12.14
C ARG A 136 4.47 15.90 12.21
N GLU A 137 4.79 16.98 11.53
CA GLU A 137 3.93 18.19 11.50
C GLU A 137 2.54 17.88 10.91
N TYR A 138 2.47 17.04 9.87
CA TYR A 138 1.21 16.58 9.29
C TYR A 138 0.38 15.77 10.29
N LEU A 139 1.02 14.82 11.00
CA LEU A 139 0.34 13.97 11.98
C LEU A 139 -0.12 14.76 13.20
N ASP A 140 0.71 15.66 13.75
CA ASP A 140 0.37 16.48 14.90
C ASP A 140 -0.85 17.37 14.60
N LYS A 141 -0.86 18.11 13.48
CA LYS A 141 -2.02 18.88 13.04
C LYS A 141 -3.24 18.00 12.76
N GLY A 142 -3.01 16.84 12.18
CA GLY A 142 -4.06 15.87 11.89
C GLY A 142 -4.74 15.37 13.15
N LEU A 143 -3.98 15.08 14.24
CA LEU A 143 -4.55 14.70 15.53
C LEU A 143 -5.47 15.77 16.09
N ASP A 144 -5.05 17.04 16.07
CA ASP A 144 -5.87 18.15 16.53
C ASP A 144 -7.20 18.23 15.77
N TYR A 145 -7.14 18.14 14.43
CA TYR A 145 -8.34 18.27 13.58
C TYR A 145 -9.25 17.03 13.66
N LEU A 146 -8.67 15.83 13.78
CA LEU A 146 -9.43 14.59 13.94
C LEU A 146 -10.09 14.52 15.32
N GLY A 147 -9.37 14.86 16.40
CA GLY A 147 -9.92 14.91 17.74
C GLY A 147 -11.04 15.95 17.90
N ALA A 148 -10.98 17.05 17.16
CA ALA A 148 -12.04 18.05 17.08
C ALA A 148 -13.15 17.69 16.08
N HIS A 149 -13.06 16.60 15.34
CA HIS A 149 -13.91 16.22 14.21
C HIS A 149 -14.08 17.36 13.17
N SER A 150 -13.01 18.19 12.99
CA SER A 150 -13.01 19.29 12.06
C SER A 150 -12.83 18.81 10.61
N ARG A 151 -13.94 18.49 9.96
CA ARG A 151 -13.99 17.98 8.59
C ARG A 151 -13.39 18.96 7.58
N TYR A 152 -13.63 20.25 7.81
CA TYR A 152 -13.10 21.33 6.98
C TYR A 152 -11.56 21.35 7.02
N ASP A 153 -10.99 21.43 8.22
CA ASP A 153 -9.55 21.56 8.40
C ASP A 153 -8.81 20.29 7.98
N MET A 154 -9.36 19.11 8.30
CA MET A 154 -8.75 17.83 7.89
C MET A 154 -8.73 17.67 6.38
N GLY A 155 -9.83 18.00 5.67
CA GLY A 155 -9.88 17.95 4.22
C GLY A 155 -8.89 18.93 3.56
N HIS A 156 -8.71 20.12 4.12
CA HIS A 156 -7.71 21.08 3.67
C HIS A 156 -6.28 20.64 4.00
N LEU A 157 -6.05 20.11 5.18
CA LEU A 157 -4.74 19.57 5.57
C LEU A 157 -4.26 18.53 4.56
N ILE A 158 -5.06 17.50 4.28
CA ILE A 158 -4.70 16.46 3.33
C ILE A 158 -4.40 17.04 1.95
N ASN A 159 -5.25 17.91 1.43
CA ASN A 159 -5.09 18.47 0.08
C ASN A 159 -3.92 19.45 -0.07
N ASN A 160 -3.50 20.09 1.02
CA ASN A 160 -2.39 21.05 1.00
C ASN A 160 -1.05 20.43 1.40
N THR A 161 -1.05 19.19 1.89
CA THR A 161 0.13 18.43 2.30
C THR A 161 0.34 17.23 1.40
N ILE A 162 0.02 16.03 1.83
CA ILE A 162 0.23 14.79 1.05
C ILE A 162 -0.45 14.82 -0.32
N GLY A 163 -1.58 15.52 -0.45
CA GLY A 163 -2.33 15.70 -1.70
C GLY A 163 -1.96 16.93 -2.51
N LYS A 164 -0.90 17.67 -2.15
CA LYS A 164 -0.60 18.98 -2.76
C LYS A 164 -0.37 18.94 -4.28
N HIS A 165 0.10 17.81 -4.80
CA HIS A 165 0.37 17.60 -6.23
C HIS A 165 -0.80 16.99 -7.00
N LEU A 166 -1.90 16.61 -6.33
CA LEU A 166 -3.10 16.12 -7.01
C LEU A 166 -3.71 17.18 -7.93
N PRO A 167 -4.20 16.78 -9.12
CA PRO A 167 -5.02 17.66 -9.96
C PRO A 167 -6.25 18.21 -9.22
N SER A 168 -6.69 19.42 -9.58
CA SER A 168 -7.80 20.10 -8.89
C SER A 168 -9.09 19.26 -8.81
N LEU A 169 -9.37 18.42 -9.81
CA LEU A 169 -10.52 17.52 -9.78
C LEU A 169 -10.37 16.48 -8.66
N PHE A 170 -9.21 15.83 -8.54
CA PHE A 170 -8.95 14.86 -7.50
C PHE A 170 -8.90 15.49 -6.11
N LYS A 171 -8.33 16.69 -5.95
CA LYS A 171 -8.40 17.45 -4.70
C LYS A 171 -9.84 17.68 -4.26
N ARG A 172 -10.74 18.04 -5.21
CA ARG A 172 -12.16 18.25 -4.92
C ARG A 172 -12.86 16.94 -4.50
N VAL A 173 -12.56 15.83 -5.18
CA VAL A 173 -13.11 14.51 -4.85
C VAL A 173 -12.62 14.09 -3.47
N ASN A 174 -11.32 14.20 -3.23
CA ASN A 174 -10.70 13.85 -1.95
C ASN A 174 -11.27 14.68 -0.79
N TYR A 175 -11.35 16.02 -0.95
CA TYR A 175 -11.97 16.90 0.05
C TYR A 175 -13.41 16.47 0.38
N ARG A 176 -14.21 16.21 -0.66
CA ARG A 176 -15.60 15.76 -0.47
C ARG A 176 -15.67 14.43 0.26
N HIS A 177 -14.80 13.48 -0.10
CA HIS A 177 -14.72 12.20 0.57
C HIS A 177 -14.38 12.37 2.05
N VAL A 178 -13.28 13.02 2.39
CA VAL A 178 -12.84 13.24 3.78
C VAL A 178 -13.90 13.98 4.58
N SER A 179 -14.55 15.01 4.00
CA SER A 179 -15.61 15.78 4.68
C SER A 179 -16.91 14.99 4.87
N SER A 180 -17.11 13.88 4.17
CA SER A 180 -18.31 13.03 4.28
C SER A 180 -18.16 11.89 5.29
N LEU A 181 -16.94 11.63 5.77
CA LEU A 181 -16.68 10.58 6.77
C LEU A 181 -17.40 10.89 8.09
N ASP A 182 -17.79 9.85 8.80
CA ASP A 182 -18.45 10.02 10.10
C ASP A 182 -17.46 10.07 11.27
N GLY A 183 -18.00 10.17 12.49
CA GLY A 183 -17.19 10.26 13.71
C GLY A 183 -16.31 9.03 13.92
N HIS A 184 -16.83 7.82 13.66
CA HIS A 184 -16.06 6.58 13.86
C HIS A 184 -14.89 6.45 12.90
N GLU A 185 -15.04 6.90 11.66
CA GLU A 185 -13.91 6.93 10.69
C GLU A 185 -12.86 7.96 11.13
N TYR A 186 -13.27 9.09 11.70
CA TYR A 186 -12.38 10.09 12.30
C TYR A 186 -11.66 9.55 13.52
N ASP A 187 -12.36 8.85 14.42
CA ASP A 187 -11.77 8.22 15.61
C ASP A 187 -10.76 7.14 15.20
N GLN A 188 -11.06 6.35 14.18
CA GLN A 188 -10.14 5.36 13.64
C GLN A 188 -8.88 6.02 13.08
N MET A 189 -9.00 7.10 12.32
CA MET A 189 -7.85 7.82 11.78
C MET A 189 -7.03 8.50 12.88
N HIS A 190 -7.69 9.08 13.85
CA HIS A 190 -7.02 9.65 15.03
C HIS A 190 -6.17 8.57 15.73
N TYR A 191 -6.74 7.41 15.93
CA TYR A 191 -6.03 6.27 16.50
C TYR A 191 -4.82 5.84 15.66
N HIS A 192 -4.97 5.75 14.33
CA HIS A 192 -3.86 5.44 13.44
C HIS A 192 -2.72 6.46 13.55
N PHE A 193 -3.03 7.75 13.58
CA PHE A 193 -2.03 8.81 13.73
C PHE A 193 -1.31 8.72 15.07
N SER A 194 -2.06 8.48 16.17
CA SER A 194 -1.48 8.26 17.50
C SER A 194 -0.55 7.06 17.50
N GLN A 195 -0.97 5.92 16.92
CA GLN A 195 -0.14 4.72 16.80
C GLN A 195 1.16 5.00 16.03
N VAL A 196 1.12 5.79 14.96
CA VAL A 196 2.33 6.14 14.18
C VAL A 196 3.30 6.95 15.04
N LEU A 197 2.80 7.96 15.77
CA LEU A 197 3.65 8.84 16.60
C LEU A 197 4.25 8.12 17.82
N GLU A 198 3.55 7.11 18.35
CA GLU A 198 3.98 6.30 19.49
C GLU A 198 4.87 5.11 19.09
N LEU A 199 5.01 4.85 17.78
CA LEU A 199 5.82 3.73 17.30
C LEU A 199 7.27 3.86 17.72
N ASP A 200 7.76 2.81 18.39
CA ASP A 200 9.19 2.54 18.47
C ASP A 200 9.62 1.85 17.14
N PRO A 201 10.37 2.55 16.29
CA PRO A 201 10.79 1.99 14.99
C PRO A 201 11.56 0.67 15.14
N ASP A 202 12.39 0.53 16.16
CA ASP A 202 13.22 -0.66 16.35
C ASP A 202 12.39 -1.89 16.67
N ASN A 203 11.35 -1.77 17.46
CA ASN A 203 10.44 -2.89 17.76
C ASN A 203 9.57 -3.26 16.56
N TYR A 204 8.97 -2.27 15.92
CA TYR A 204 8.09 -2.49 14.76
C TYR A 204 8.83 -3.11 13.58
N LEU A 205 9.99 -2.59 13.27
CA LEU A 205 10.75 -2.98 12.08
C LEU A 205 11.55 -4.27 12.28
N THR A 206 11.80 -4.68 13.52
CA THR A 206 12.48 -5.95 13.82
C THR A 206 11.70 -7.15 13.28
N ALA A 207 10.36 -7.09 13.24
CA ALA A 207 9.53 -8.10 12.59
C ALA A 207 9.80 -8.21 11.08
N GLY A 208 10.28 -7.15 10.43
CA GLY A 208 10.65 -7.14 9.01
C GLY A 208 11.73 -8.17 8.65
N LYS A 209 12.63 -8.53 9.60
CA LYS A 209 13.65 -9.57 9.40
C LYS A 209 13.06 -10.96 9.08
N ARG A 210 11.79 -11.19 9.44
CA ARG A 210 11.08 -12.42 9.14
C ARG A 210 10.52 -12.47 7.72
N ILE A 211 10.41 -11.33 7.05
CA ILE A 211 9.89 -11.22 5.68
C ILE A 211 10.95 -11.77 4.72
N LYS A 212 10.60 -12.82 3.98
CA LYS A 212 11.50 -13.52 3.05
C LYS A 212 11.19 -13.25 1.59
N VAL A 213 9.94 -12.87 1.30
CA VAL A 213 9.51 -12.57 -0.07
C VAL A 213 10.13 -11.25 -0.55
N PRO A 214 10.36 -11.09 -1.86
CA PRO A 214 10.77 -9.80 -2.43
C PRO A 214 9.75 -8.71 -2.14
N VAL A 215 10.21 -7.53 -1.70
CA VAL A 215 9.38 -6.35 -1.48
C VAL A 215 9.93 -5.19 -2.31
N LEU A 216 9.07 -4.58 -3.12
CA LEU A 216 9.38 -3.35 -3.84
C LEU A 216 8.75 -2.16 -3.11
N PHE A 217 9.55 -1.17 -2.76
CA PHE A 217 9.06 0.13 -2.30
C PHE A 217 9.03 1.12 -3.45
N ILE A 218 7.91 1.82 -3.65
CA ILE A 218 7.75 2.85 -4.69
C ILE A 218 7.36 4.15 -4.01
N ASN A 219 8.19 5.20 -4.18
CA ASN A 219 7.92 6.52 -3.61
C ASN A 219 8.06 7.61 -4.68
N GLY A 220 7.34 8.70 -4.55
CA GLY A 220 7.47 9.85 -5.43
C GLY A 220 8.69 10.69 -5.08
N ALA A 221 9.39 11.24 -6.09
CA ALA A 221 10.56 12.10 -5.88
C ALA A 221 10.22 13.40 -5.12
N TRP A 222 8.96 13.84 -5.21
CA TRP A 222 8.45 15.06 -4.54
C TRP A 222 7.65 14.75 -3.28
N ASP A 223 7.58 13.50 -2.86
CA ASP A 223 6.93 13.11 -1.60
C ASP A 223 7.86 13.44 -0.42
N GLU A 224 7.64 14.57 0.20
CA GLU A 224 8.41 14.98 1.36
C GLU A 224 7.96 14.31 2.68
N TYR A 225 6.81 13.62 2.66
CA TYR A 225 6.24 12.95 3.85
C TYR A 225 6.74 11.52 4.01
N THR A 226 6.81 10.78 2.92
CA THR A 226 7.40 9.43 2.84
C THR A 226 8.46 9.41 1.74
N SER A 227 9.54 10.14 1.96
CA SER A 227 10.56 10.35 0.92
C SER A 227 11.21 9.03 0.48
N ALA A 228 11.67 8.98 -0.78
CA ALA A 228 12.40 7.83 -1.29
C ALA A 228 13.68 7.52 -0.46
N ASN A 229 14.35 8.55 0.05
CA ASN A 229 15.51 8.39 0.94
C ASN A 229 15.12 7.77 2.29
N ASP A 230 13.99 8.18 2.87
CA ASP A 230 13.49 7.59 4.10
C ASP A 230 13.05 6.14 3.86
N ALA A 231 12.35 5.86 2.76
CA ALA A 231 11.95 4.51 2.38
C ALA A 231 13.15 3.57 2.20
N ALA A 232 14.28 4.05 1.65
CA ALA A 232 15.50 3.25 1.48
C ALA A 232 16.05 2.69 2.80
N GLN A 233 15.67 3.27 3.95
CA GLN A 233 16.07 2.75 5.26
C GLN A 233 15.45 1.39 5.60
N PHE A 234 14.40 0.95 4.89
CA PHE A 234 13.90 -0.42 5.02
C PHE A 234 14.96 -1.49 4.74
N SER A 235 16.00 -1.17 3.95
CA SER A 235 17.12 -2.08 3.72
C SER A 235 17.86 -2.54 5.00
N ARG A 236 17.69 -1.82 6.10
CA ARG A 236 18.25 -2.21 7.41
C ARG A 236 17.46 -3.32 8.09
N TYR A 237 16.21 -3.52 7.67
CA TYR A 237 15.24 -4.39 8.35
C TYR A 237 14.77 -5.55 7.46
N LEU A 238 14.67 -5.33 6.13
CA LEU A 238 14.24 -6.33 5.16
C LEU A 238 15.44 -6.80 4.33
N GLN A 239 15.63 -8.11 4.26
CA GLN A 239 16.76 -8.71 3.53
C GLN A 239 16.56 -8.68 2.01
N ASN A 240 15.31 -8.76 1.55
CA ASN A 240 14.96 -8.86 0.14
C ASN A 240 14.02 -7.70 -0.24
N CYS A 241 14.57 -6.49 -0.33
CA CYS A 241 13.83 -5.32 -0.74
C CYS A 241 14.54 -4.54 -1.85
N SER A 242 13.76 -3.86 -2.67
CA SER A 242 14.20 -2.97 -3.74
C SER A 242 13.40 -1.67 -3.70
N PHE A 243 13.93 -0.64 -4.34
CA PHE A 243 13.37 0.71 -4.28
C PHE A 243 13.25 1.27 -5.68
N ASN A 244 12.14 1.95 -5.95
CA ASN A 244 11.91 2.68 -7.19
C ASN A 244 11.36 4.06 -6.85
N THR A 245 11.89 5.09 -7.51
CA THR A 245 11.44 6.48 -7.35
C THR A 245 10.74 6.92 -8.62
N ILE A 246 9.52 7.46 -8.48
CA ILE A 246 8.77 8.04 -9.60
C ILE A 246 9.05 9.53 -9.66
N GLU A 247 9.72 9.94 -10.74
CA GLU A 247 10.15 11.32 -10.95
C GLU A 247 8.97 12.30 -11.03
N ALA A 248 9.20 13.52 -10.58
CA ALA A 248 8.26 14.64 -10.62
C ALA A 248 6.88 14.32 -9.99
N THR A 249 6.82 13.45 -8.99
CA THR A 249 5.60 12.90 -8.40
C THR A 249 5.67 12.96 -6.89
N GLY A 250 4.56 13.32 -6.25
CA GLY A 250 4.41 13.32 -4.80
C GLY A 250 3.84 11.99 -4.26
N HIS A 251 2.94 12.09 -3.28
CA HIS A 251 2.43 10.94 -2.53
C HIS A 251 1.50 10.05 -3.34
N PHE A 252 0.66 10.61 -4.24
CA PHE A 252 -0.38 9.89 -4.98
C PHE A 252 0.09 9.43 -6.38
N LEU A 253 1.07 8.57 -6.44
CA LEU A 253 1.87 8.12 -7.58
C LEU A 253 1.15 8.06 -8.93
N ASP A 254 0.10 7.24 -9.07
CA ASP A 254 -0.58 7.00 -10.34
C ASP A 254 -1.78 7.94 -10.59
N MET A 255 -2.00 8.92 -9.69
CA MET A 255 -3.13 9.85 -9.75
C MET A 255 -2.74 11.28 -10.09
N GLU A 256 -1.47 11.67 -9.97
CA GLU A 256 -1.07 13.07 -10.08
C GLU A 256 -1.01 13.55 -11.53
N HIS A 257 -0.39 12.79 -12.42
CA HIS A 257 -0.33 13.11 -13.85
C HIS A 257 -0.04 11.87 -14.72
N LYS A 258 -0.22 12.01 -16.03
CA LYS A 258 -0.12 10.88 -16.97
C LYS A 258 1.25 10.18 -17.00
N ALA A 259 2.34 10.94 -16.85
CA ALA A 259 3.69 10.36 -16.82
C ALA A 259 3.86 9.54 -15.55
N ALA A 260 3.49 10.07 -14.38
CA ALA A 260 3.54 9.34 -13.12
C ALA A 260 2.72 8.04 -13.17
N CYS A 261 1.51 8.07 -13.73
CA CYS A 261 0.69 6.86 -13.93
C CYS A 261 1.39 5.81 -14.81
N ARG A 262 2.00 6.23 -15.92
CA ARG A 262 2.74 5.33 -16.83
C ARG A 262 3.96 4.73 -16.13
N ASP A 263 4.74 5.56 -15.45
CA ASP A 263 6.01 5.17 -14.85
C ASP A 263 5.77 4.28 -13.60
N SER A 264 4.72 4.56 -12.82
CA SER A 264 4.23 3.68 -11.74
C SER A 264 3.78 2.33 -12.28
N LYS A 265 2.99 2.31 -13.38
CA LYS A 265 2.61 1.06 -14.04
C LYS A 265 3.84 0.26 -14.48
N GLN A 266 4.82 0.92 -15.11
CA GLN A 266 6.03 0.26 -15.58
C GLN A 266 6.84 -0.35 -14.43
N ALA A 267 7.00 0.38 -13.32
CA ALA A 267 7.68 -0.12 -12.12
C ALA A 267 6.97 -1.36 -11.54
N LEU A 268 5.64 -1.31 -11.42
CA LEU A 268 4.82 -2.44 -10.97
C LEU A 268 5.00 -3.66 -11.87
N MET A 269 4.84 -3.50 -13.20
CA MET A 269 4.89 -4.62 -14.14
C MET A 269 6.29 -5.23 -14.22
N ASN A 270 7.34 -4.42 -14.19
CA ASN A 270 8.72 -4.91 -14.20
C ASN A 270 9.04 -5.78 -12.98
N PHE A 271 8.46 -5.46 -11.82
CA PHE A 271 8.69 -6.19 -10.59
C PHE A 271 7.82 -7.43 -10.47
N LEU A 272 6.51 -7.31 -10.79
CA LEU A 272 5.54 -8.40 -10.65
C LEU A 272 5.67 -9.45 -11.76
N GLN A 273 6.16 -9.05 -12.94
CA GLN A 273 6.42 -9.92 -14.08
C GLN A 273 7.84 -9.71 -14.58
N PRO A 274 8.88 -10.15 -13.83
CA PRO A 274 10.23 -10.07 -14.36
C PRO A 274 10.29 -10.83 -15.68
N ALA A 275 10.80 -10.17 -16.73
CA ALA A 275 11.01 -10.83 -18.02
C ALA A 275 11.78 -12.13 -17.79
N HIS A 276 11.26 -13.24 -18.29
CA HIS A 276 12.02 -14.49 -18.29
C HIS A 276 13.31 -14.21 -19.07
N THR A 277 14.40 -14.00 -18.36
CA THR A 277 15.74 -14.02 -18.96
C THR A 277 15.91 -15.43 -19.50
N SER A 278 15.69 -15.59 -20.82
CA SER A 278 16.16 -16.78 -21.53
C SER A 278 17.63 -16.94 -21.15
N SER A 279 17.95 -18.06 -20.54
CA SER A 279 19.31 -18.44 -20.15
C SER A 279 20.19 -18.40 -21.39
N SER A 280 20.82 -17.26 -21.65
CA SER A 280 21.93 -17.19 -22.58
C SER A 280 23.07 -17.95 -21.93
N VAL A 281 23.34 -19.11 -22.52
CA VAL A 281 24.49 -19.96 -22.24
C VAL A 281 25.75 -19.10 -22.30
N TYR A 282 26.32 -18.80 -21.15
CA TYR A 282 27.69 -18.28 -21.08
C TYR A 282 28.62 -19.41 -21.47
N ASN A 283 29.01 -19.44 -22.75
CA ASN A 283 30.17 -20.21 -23.20
C ASN A 283 31.40 -19.68 -22.47
N ARG A 284 31.87 -20.43 -21.49
CA ARG A 284 33.20 -20.31 -20.92
C ARG A 284 34.22 -20.57 -22.03
N VAL A 285 34.77 -19.54 -22.62
CA VAL A 285 36.03 -19.64 -23.39
C VAL A 285 37.13 -19.89 -22.37
N GLN A 286 37.64 -21.14 -22.31
CA GLN A 286 38.88 -21.47 -21.62
C GLN A 286 40.03 -20.89 -22.45
N GLY A 287 40.57 -19.78 -21.97
CA GLY A 287 41.86 -19.27 -22.47
C GLY A 287 43.00 -20.10 -21.91
N HIS A 288 43.59 -20.92 -22.75
CA HIS A 288 44.91 -21.52 -22.46
C HIS A 288 45.98 -20.39 -22.47
N HIS A 289 46.54 -20.08 -21.32
CA HIS A 289 47.82 -19.41 -21.26
C HIS A 289 48.95 -20.46 -21.31
N ALA A 290 49.60 -20.50 -22.46
CA ALA A 290 50.88 -21.14 -22.59
C ALA A 290 51.97 -20.20 -22.09
N PHE A 291 52.72 -20.61 -21.11
CA PHE A 291 54.00 -19.99 -20.76
C PHE A 291 55.05 -20.42 -21.78
N ALA A 292 55.81 -19.46 -22.30
CA ALA A 292 57.13 -19.69 -22.88
C ALA A 292 57.99 -18.43 -22.70
N PHE A 293 59.08 -18.62 -21.97
CA PHE A 293 60.34 -17.83 -21.81
C PHE A 293 60.28 -16.40 -21.34
#